data_24ec0315455a87674f90e7bde3f2b94f
#
_entry.id   24ec0315455a87674f90e7bde3f2b94f
#
_cell.length_a   1.000
_cell.length_b   1.000
_cell.length_c   1.000
_cell.angle_alpha   90.00
_cell.angle_beta   90.00
_cell.angle_gamma   90.00
#
_symmetry.space_group_name_H-M   'P 1'
#
loop_
_entity.id
_entity.type
_entity.pdbx_description
1 polymer ?
#
loop_
_entity_poly.entity_id
_entity_poly.type
_entity_poly.pdbx_seq_one_letter_code
_entity_poly.pdbx_strand_id
1 'polypeptide(L)'
;MRVLLSCLLLGISIMAYADKETMTVNAKAPEFVINLPANPTTGFQWSIVKYDHGFLTLSSSAYEKPKTNLIGAGGQMHYVFQLKKGKAYPANTELKFKYARSWEPKTATLKTIKVNFVK
;
A
#
# COMPACT_ATOMS: atom_id res chain seq x y z
N MET A 1 36.66 -17.89 -6.32
CA MET A 1 36.08 -17.83 -6.15
C MET A 1 35.17 -17.70 -5.99
N ARG A 2 35.13 -17.88 -5.92
CA ARG A 2 34.25 -17.81 -5.62
C ARG A 2 33.18 -17.70 -5.41
N VAL A 3 33.13 -17.77 -5.18
CA VAL A 3 32.08 -17.70 -4.92
C VAL A 3 31.13 -17.52 -4.76
N LEU A 4 31.22 -17.60 -4.75
CA LEU A 4 30.27 -17.43 -4.57
C LEU A 4 29.33 -17.38 -4.40
N LEU A 5 29.48 -17.46 -4.39
CA LEU A 5 28.51 -17.38 -4.26
C LEU A 5 27.57 -17.38 -3.99
N SER A 6 27.78 -17.45 -3.95
CA SER A 6 26.86 -17.44 -3.64
C SER A 6 25.91 -17.26 -3.42
N CYS A 7 26.10 -17.30 -3.41
CA CYS A 7 25.16 -17.08 -3.16
C CYS A 7 24.18 -16.95 -3.01
N LEU A 8 24.40 -17.00 -3.02
CA LEU A 8 23.48 -16.84 -2.90
C LEU A 8 22.48 -16.93 -2.81
N LEU A 9 22.58 -17.09 -2.70
CA LEU A 9 21.62 -17.14 -2.62
C LEU A 9 20.73 -17.13 -2.44
N LEU A 10 20.86 -17.12 -2.28
CA LEU A 10 20.08 -17.00 -2.11
C LEU A 10 19.09 -17.00 -1.95
N GLY A 11 19.17 -17.12 -1.90
CA GLY A 11 18.32 -17.02 -1.66
C GLY A 11 17.42 -16.84 -1.71
N ILE A 12 17.26 -16.94 -1.73
CA ILE A 12 16.43 -16.61 -1.74
C ILE A 12 15.43 -16.65 -1.55
N SER A 13 15.18 -16.61 -1.38
CA SER A 13 14.35 -16.60 -1.02
C SER A 13 13.35 -16.24 -0.92
N ILE A 14 12.98 -16.04 -0.85
CA ILE A 14 12.15 -15.58 -0.60
C ILE A 14 11.00 -15.20 -0.54
N MET A 15 10.53 -15.14 -0.49
CA MET A 15 9.68 -14.83 0.23
C MET A 15 8.66 -13.91 -0.10
N ALA A 16 8.14 -13.06 0.70
CA ALA A 16 7.05 -12.17 0.49
C ALA A 16 7.37 -11.25 -0.67
N TYR A 17 6.42 -11.04 -1.52
CA TYR A 17 6.50 -10.07 -2.58
C TYR A 17 6.53 -8.68 -1.98
N ALA A 18 7.40 -7.83 -2.47
CA ALA A 18 7.44 -6.42 -2.09
C ALA A 18 7.31 -5.57 -3.35
N ASP A 19 6.42 -4.59 -3.30
CA ASP A 19 6.16 -3.70 -4.42
C ASP A 19 6.27 -2.27 -3.95
N LYS A 20 6.79 -1.38 -4.78
CA LYS A 20 6.91 0.03 -4.45
C LYS A 20 6.35 0.88 -5.56
N GLU A 21 5.51 1.83 -5.19
CA GLU A 21 4.87 2.74 -6.12
C GLU A 21 5.07 4.17 -5.64
N THR A 22 5.13 5.11 -6.57
CA THR A 22 5.28 6.52 -6.25
C THR A 22 4.07 7.28 -6.76
N MET A 23 3.56 8.21 -5.95
CA MET A 23 2.50 9.10 -6.38
C MET A 23 2.82 10.53 -5.97
N THR A 24 2.14 11.48 -6.59
CA THR A 24 2.33 12.89 -6.34
C THR A 24 1.03 13.49 -5.83
N VAL A 25 1.14 14.31 -4.77
CA VAL A 25 0.00 14.99 -4.17
C VAL A 25 0.36 16.47 -4.05
N ASN A 26 -0.63 17.33 -4.32
CA ASN A 26 -0.44 18.76 -4.16
C ASN A 26 -0.29 19.08 -2.67
N ALA A 27 0.75 19.83 -2.31
CA ALA A 27 1.04 20.15 -0.91
C ALA A 27 -0.04 20.99 -0.24
N LYS A 28 -0.95 21.56 -1.01
CA LYS A 28 -2.09 22.33 -0.47
C LYS A 28 -3.36 21.51 -0.30
N ALA A 29 -3.34 20.24 -0.74
CA ALA A 29 -4.51 19.39 -0.63
C ALA A 29 -4.76 19.02 0.83
N PRO A 30 -5.99 19.16 1.34
CA PRO A 30 -6.27 18.81 2.74
C PRO A 30 -6.28 17.30 2.97
N GLU A 31 -6.43 16.52 1.91
CA GLU A 31 -6.46 15.06 2.01
C GLU A 31 -6.04 14.45 0.68
N PHE A 32 -5.72 13.16 0.71
CA PHE A 32 -5.44 12.42 -0.50
C PHE A 32 -5.95 10.99 -0.35
N VAL A 33 -6.13 10.32 -1.48
CA VAL A 33 -6.70 8.97 -1.52
C VAL A 33 -5.67 8.00 -2.07
N ILE A 34 -5.50 6.87 -1.37
CA ILE A 34 -4.71 5.75 -1.86
C ILE A 34 -5.68 4.71 -2.39
N ASN A 35 -5.54 4.34 -3.67
CA ASN A 35 -6.38 3.35 -4.31
C ASN A 35 -5.56 2.09 -4.55
N LEU A 36 -6.06 0.96 -4.07
CA LEU A 36 -5.37 -0.32 -4.21
C LEU A 36 -6.32 -1.33 -4.84
N PRO A 37 -5.87 -2.04 -5.89
CA PRO A 37 -6.71 -3.07 -6.48
C PRO A 37 -7.00 -4.16 -5.46
N ALA A 38 -8.25 -4.58 -5.36
CA ALA A 38 -8.66 -5.56 -4.37
C ALA A 38 -9.69 -6.51 -4.95
N ASN A 39 -9.60 -7.79 -4.55
CA ASN A 39 -10.58 -8.78 -4.94
C ASN A 39 -10.90 -9.64 -3.72
N PRO A 40 -11.91 -9.24 -2.92
CA PRO A 40 -12.25 -9.96 -1.69
C PRO A 40 -12.70 -11.42 -1.91
N THR A 41 -13.13 -11.75 -3.13
CA THR A 41 -13.55 -13.13 -3.42
C THR A 41 -12.40 -14.11 -3.31
N THR A 42 -11.15 -13.64 -3.35
CA THR A 42 -9.97 -14.49 -3.20
C THR A 42 -9.59 -14.69 -1.73
N GLY A 43 -10.24 -13.98 -0.82
CA GLY A 43 -9.90 -14.01 0.60
C GLY A 43 -8.80 -13.06 1.00
N PHE A 44 -8.15 -12.41 0.04
CA PHE A 44 -7.13 -11.41 0.32
C PHE A 44 -7.76 -10.11 0.79
N GLN A 45 -7.14 -9.48 1.76
CA GLN A 45 -7.58 -8.19 2.28
C GLN A 45 -6.38 -7.29 2.50
N TRP A 46 -6.60 -5.99 2.27
CA TRP A 46 -5.60 -4.98 2.55
C TRP A 46 -5.65 -4.59 4.03
N SER A 47 -4.48 -4.32 4.57
CA SER A 47 -4.36 -3.70 5.89
C SER A 47 -3.24 -2.68 5.83
N ILE A 48 -3.31 -1.68 6.72
CA ILE A 48 -2.29 -0.66 6.80
C ILE A 48 -1.21 -1.16 7.76
N VAL A 49 0.03 -1.21 7.29
CA VAL A 49 1.15 -1.61 8.12
C VAL A 49 1.74 -0.40 8.83
N LYS A 50 1.90 0.71 8.08
CA LYS A 50 2.57 1.88 8.65
C LYS A 50 2.23 3.14 7.87
N TYR A 51 2.03 4.23 8.58
CA TYR A 51 2.02 5.57 8.01
C TYR A 51 2.42 6.55 9.09
N ASP A 52 2.76 7.78 8.71
CA ASP A 52 3.25 8.77 9.66
C ASP A 52 2.09 9.46 10.38
N HIS A 53 1.89 9.08 11.63
CA HIS A 53 0.81 9.65 12.46
C HIS A 53 1.12 11.07 12.92
N GLY A 54 2.33 11.56 12.69
CA GLY A 54 2.71 12.91 13.08
C GLY A 54 1.94 13.97 12.34
N PHE A 55 1.57 13.72 11.10
CA PHE A 55 0.84 14.69 10.30
C PHE A 55 -0.35 14.11 9.54
N LEU A 56 -0.57 12.80 9.58
CA LEU A 56 -1.68 12.16 8.86
C LEU A 56 -2.66 11.49 9.81
N THR A 57 -3.92 11.53 9.43
CA THR A 57 -5.00 10.78 10.08
C THR A 57 -5.71 9.97 9.00
N LEU A 58 -5.95 8.69 9.26
CA LEU A 58 -6.78 7.89 8.38
C LEU A 58 -8.23 8.33 8.59
N SER A 59 -8.80 8.93 7.55
CA SER A 59 -10.16 9.46 7.62
C SER A 59 -11.20 8.41 7.34
N SER A 60 -10.97 7.57 6.32
CA SER A 60 -11.92 6.53 5.97
C SER A 60 -11.24 5.46 5.14
N SER A 61 -11.90 4.30 5.08
CA SER A 61 -11.50 3.22 4.19
C SER A 61 -12.77 2.55 3.68
N ALA A 62 -12.77 2.20 2.39
CA ALA A 62 -13.95 1.61 1.78
C ALA A 62 -13.55 0.78 0.57
N TYR A 63 -14.27 -0.31 0.37
CA TYR A 63 -14.11 -1.13 -0.82
C TYR A 63 -15.13 -0.71 -1.87
N GLU A 64 -14.67 -0.47 -3.08
CA GLU A 64 -15.53 -0.16 -4.23
C GLU A 64 -15.61 -1.37 -5.13
N LYS A 65 -16.83 -1.86 -5.36
CA LYS A 65 -17.07 -3.00 -6.23
C LYS A 65 -16.71 -2.66 -7.67
N PRO A 66 -16.31 -3.67 -8.48
CA PRO A 66 -16.08 -3.44 -9.90
C PRO A 66 -17.39 -3.05 -10.58
N LYS A 67 -17.28 -2.26 -11.65
CA LYS A 67 -18.44 -1.79 -12.40
C LYS A 67 -18.89 -2.79 -13.44
N THR A 68 -18.53 -4.05 -13.31
CA THR A 68 -18.85 -5.11 -14.23
C THR A 68 -19.51 -6.25 -13.47
N ASN A 69 -20.32 -7.04 -14.16
CA ASN A 69 -20.94 -8.24 -13.58
C ASN A 69 -20.12 -9.50 -13.84
N LEU A 70 -18.91 -9.36 -14.35
CA LEU A 70 -18.06 -10.50 -14.62
C LEU A 70 -17.67 -11.18 -13.30
N ILE A 71 -17.77 -12.49 -13.26
CA ILE A 71 -17.38 -13.27 -12.09
C ILE A 71 -15.88 -13.15 -11.90
N GLY A 72 -15.46 -12.89 -10.64
CA GLY A 72 -14.05 -12.77 -10.32
C GLY A 72 -13.41 -11.43 -10.63
N ALA A 73 -14.19 -10.48 -11.16
CA ALA A 73 -13.65 -9.14 -11.40
C ALA A 73 -13.35 -8.46 -10.09
N GLY A 74 -12.16 -7.83 -9.99
CA GLY A 74 -11.75 -7.11 -8.81
C GLY A 74 -12.25 -5.68 -8.80
N GLY A 75 -12.34 -5.10 -7.60
CA GLY A 75 -12.65 -3.69 -7.41
C GLY A 75 -11.44 -2.97 -6.85
N GLN A 76 -11.69 -1.99 -6.01
CA GLN A 76 -10.63 -1.19 -5.40
C GLN A 76 -10.90 -0.92 -3.93
N MET A 77 -9.83 -0.91 -3.16
CA MET A 77 -9.87 -0.43 -1.78
C MET A 77 -9.36 1.00 -1.76
N HIS A 78 -10.12 1.86 -1.10
CA HIS A 78 -9.78 3.29 -1.00
C HIS A 78 -9.45 3.63 0.45
N TYR A 79 -8.30 4.27 0.66
CA TYR A 79 -7.93 4.80 1.96
C TYR A 79 -7.79 6.31 1.82
N VAL A 80 -8.52 7.06 2.64
CA VAL A 80 -8.45 8.52 2.64
C VAL A 80 -7.64 8.97 3.83
N PHE A 81 -6.55 9.69 3.56
CA PHE A 81 -5.69 10.25 4.59
C PHE A 81 -5.84 11.75 4.60
N GLN A 82 -6.06 12.31 5.78
CA GLN A 82 -6.19 13.75 5.98
C GLN A 82 -4.96 14.31 6.66
N LEU A 83 -4.58 15.51 6.24
CA LEU A 83 -3.55 16.27 6.93
C LEU A 83 -4.12 16.74 8.26
N LYS A 84 -3.41 16.45 9.35
CA LYS A 84 -3.85 16.92 10.68
C LYS A 84 -3.84 18.42 10.72
N LYS A 85 -4.82 18.96 11.43
CA LYS A 85 -4.98 20.41 11.60
C LYS A 85 -3.70 21.00 12.18
N GLY A 86 -3.24 22.10 11.59
CA GLY A 86 -2.05 22.79 12.05
C GLY A 86 -0.74 22.16 11.59
N LYS A 87 -0.81 21.13 10.79
CA LYS A 87 0.39 20.45 10.27
C LYS A 87 0.58 20.77 8.80
N ALA A 88 1.80 20.56 8.32
CA ALA A 88 2.13 20.70 6.93
C ALA A 88 2.74 19.40 6.43
N TYR A 89 2.59 19.13 5.13
CA TYR A 89 3.21 17.95 4.54
C TYR A 89 4.72 18.14 4.45
N PRO A 90 5.49 17.06 4.72
CA PRO A 90 6.92 17.07 4.39
C PRO A 90 7.10 16.99 2.87
N ALA A 91 8.36 16.91 2.42
CA ALA A 91 8.64 16.74 1.00
C ALA A 91 8.06 15.44 0.47
N ASN A 92 8.12 14.38 1.28
CA ASN A 92 7.55 13.09 0.92
C ASN A 92 7.31 12.25 2.17
N THR A 93 6.54 11.18 1.98
CA THR A 93 6.31 10.21 3.06
C THR A 93 6.08 8.84 2.43
N GLU A 94 6.25 7.80 3.22
CA GLU A 94 5.97 6.43 2.77
C GLU A 94 4.88 5.81 3.61
N LEU A 95 3.93 5.14 2.91
CA LEU A 95 2.88 4.38 3.54
C LEU A 95 3.07 2.92 3.14
N LYS A 96 2.87 2.02 4.09
CA LYS A 96 3.05 0.59 3.85
C LYS A 96 1.75 -0.15 4.07
N PHE A 97 1.43 -1.03 3.13
CA PHE A 97 0.22 -1.81 3.13
C PHE A 97 0.56 -3.29 2.96
N LYS A 98 -0.30 -4.15 3.47
CA LYS A 98 -0.16 -5.59 3.33
C LYS A 98 -1.43 -6.17 2.72
N TYR A 99 -1.26 -7.01 1.70
CA TYR A 99 -2.36 -7.73 1.06
C TYR A 99 -2.17 -9.20 1.39
N ALA A 100 -3.08 -9.77 2.18
CA ALA A 100 -2.89 -11.11 2.71
C ALA A 100 -4.19 -11.82 2.98
N ARG A 101 -4.12 -13.14 2.98
CA ARG A 101 -5.17 -13.99 3.55
C ARG A 101 -4.81 -14.26 5.01
N SER A 102 -5.80 -14.19 5.89
CA SER A 102 -5.54 -14.40 7.32
C SER A 102 -5.02 -15.80 7.61
N TRP A 103 -5.44 -16.78 6.82
CA TRP A 103 -5.02 -18.19 7.01
C TRP A 103 -3.76 -18.56 6.26
N GLU A 104 -3.22 -17.64 5.45
CA GLU A 104 -2.00 -17.88 4.68
C GLU A 104 -1.08 -16.66 4.74
N PRO A 105 -0.54 -16.34 5.91
CA PRO A 105 0.28 -15.14 6.03
C PRO A 105 1.56 -15.18 5.19
N LYS A 106 2.02 -16.38 4.82
CA LYS A 106 3.24 -16.51 4.00
C LYS A 106 3.06 -16.04 2.57
N THR A 107 1.82 -15.89 2.09
CA THR A 107 1.56 -15.42 0.74
C THR A 107 1.30 -13.92 0.71
N ALA A 108 1.55 -13.23 1.81
CA ALA A 108 1.31 -11.79 1.89
C ALA A 108 2.18 -11.02 0.92
N THR A 109 1.59 -9.98 0.34
CA THR A 109 2.30 -9.02 -0.50
C THR A 109 2.39 -7.72 0.26
N LEU A 110 3.60 -7.16 0.33
CA LEU A 110 3.81 -5.84 0.94
C LEU A 110 3.90 -4.80 -0.15
N LYS A 111 3.22 -3.70 0.05
CA LYS A 111 3.26 -2.59 -0.90
C LYS A 111 3.64 -1.32 -0.17
N THR A 112 4.65 -0.62 -0.69
CA THR A 112 5.06 0.68 -0.18
C THR A 112 4.66 1.73 -1.19
N ILE A 113 3.98 2.77 -0.73
CA ILE A 113 3.62 3.90 -1.59
C ILE A 113 4.37 5.11 -1.08
N LYS A 114 5.24 5.66 -1.94
CA LYS A 114 5.94 6.89 -1.64
C LYS A 114 5.12 8.04 -2.21
N VAL A 115 4.73 8.96 -1.35
CA VAL A 115 3.95 10.13 -1.75
C VAL A 115 4.88 11.33 -1.75
N ASN A 116 5.01 11.99 -2.90
CA ASN A 116 5.75 13.22 -3.02
C ASN A 116 4.77 14.38 -2.99
N PHE A 117 5.01 15.33 -2.10
CA PHE A 117 4.15 16.51 -1.96
C PHE A 117 4.78 17.67 -2.71
N VAL A 118 4.07 18.20 -3.69
CA VAL A 118 4.59 19.27 -4.56
C VAL A 118 3.75 20.53 -4.42
N LYS A 119 4.41 21.65 -4.50
CA LYS A 119 3.74 22.96 -4.38
C LYS A 119 3.18 23.45 -5.70
#